data_b10c8c7dd9e5e21a2e053b71b284ae1e
#
_entry.id   b10c8c7dd9e5e21a2e053b71b284ae1e
#
_cell.length_a   1.000
_cell.length_b   1.000
_cell.length_c   1.000
_cell.angle_alpha   90.00
_cell.angle_beta   90.00
_cell.angle_gamma   90.00
#
_symmetry.space_group_name_H-M   'P 1'
#
loop_
_entity.id
_entity.type
_entity.pdbx_description
1 polymer ?
#
loop_
_entity_poly.entity_id
_entity_poly.type
_entity_poly.pdbx_seq_one_letter_code
_entity_poly.pdbx_strand_id
1 'polypeptide(L)'
;MKAQRLFPVLFCLLTVPVLMTGFLDGKEKKKPKNDVCSASTPGSICNVANTCGSAASACEVDIKREGGDSASATPNIPHAKSNAPFCVKAGTTITFRSTSKDTGFVLDFGTSSPFDSGTAITGGADRPVSVVAKKPGCYTYSVGACTAGTIYGMCGDDAAQFIVSGK
;
A
#
# COMPACT_ATOMS: atom_id res chain seq x y z
N MET A 1 -57.95 57.88 23.17
CA MET A 1 -58.30 56.66 22.50
C MET A 1 -57.28 56.42 21.40
N LYS A 2 -56.28 55.55 21.63
CA LYS A 2 -55.20 55.25 20.64
C LYS A 2 -55.45 53.86 20.10
N ALA A 3 -55.65 53.73 18.81
CA ALA A 3 -55.82 52.48 18.11
C ALA A 3 -54.44 51.83 17.87
N GLN A 4 -54.21 50.65 18.42
CA GLN A 4 -53.06 49.82 18.14
C GLN A 4 -53.31 48.99 16.86
N ARG A 5 -52.47 49.20 15.87
CA ARG A 5 -52.46 48.35 14.66
C ARG A 5 -51.58 47.14 14.90
N LEU A 6 -52.17 45.94 14.91
CA LEU A 6 -51.49 44.69 14.85
C LEU A 6 -50.99 44.45 13.43
N PHE A 7 -49.69 44.28 13.28
CA PHE A 7 -49.08 43.71 12.05
C PHE A 7 -48.91 42.20 12.24
N PRO A 8 -49.40 41.39 11.33
CA PRO A 8 -49.06 39.98 11.33
C PRO A 8 -47.68 39.78 10.67
N VAL A 9 -46.73 39.31 11.44
CA VAL A 9 -45.43 38.86 10.96
C VAL A 9 -45.61 37.48 10.33
N LEU A 10 -45.55 37.47 9.00
CA LEU A 10 -45.58 36.24 8.20
C LEU A 10 -44.18 35.59 8.26
N PHE A 11 -44.04 34.58 9.09
CA PHE A 11 -42.82 33.75 9.18
C PHE A 11 -42.76 32.81 7.99
N CYS A 12 -42.05 33.19 6.92
CA CYS A 12 -41.69 32.29 5.83
C CYS A 12 -40.58 31.33 6.31
N LEU A 13 -40.96 30.13 6.72
CA LEU A 13 -40.05 29.00 6.97
C LEU A 13 -39.55 28.48 5.61
N LEU A 14 -38.41 29.02 5.18
CA LEU A 14 -37.61 28.43 4.11
C LEU A 14 -36.88 27.21 4.65
N THR A 15 -37.47 26.03 4.51
CA THR A 15 -36.78 24.76 4.69
C THR A 15 -35.84 24.54 3.51
N VAL A 16 -34.57 24.85 3.71
CA VAL A 16 -33.51 24.47 2.77
C VAL A 16 -33.20 22.99 3.00
N PRO A 17 -33.43 22.08 2.04
CA PRO A 17 -32.95 20.71 2.14
C PRO A 17 -31.43 20.75 1.99
N VAL A 18 -30.71 20.58 3.09
CA VAL A 18 -29.26 20.29 3.09
C VAL A 18 -29.10 18.91 2.49
N LEU A 19 -28.87 18.84 1.19
CA LEU A 19 -28.33 17.67 0.52
C LEU A 19 -26.92 17.45 1.04
N MET A 20 -26.79 16.68 2.12
CA MET A 20 -25.53 16.09 2.52
C MET A 20 -25.12 15.03 1.50
N THR A 21 -24.58 15.48 0.35
CA THR A 21 -23.77 14.60 -0.49
C THR A 21 -22.51 14.30 0.29
N GLY A 22 -22.54 13.19 1.04
CA GLY A 22 -21.32 12.64 1.64
C GLY A 22 -20.34 12.30 0.52
N PHE A 23 -19.38 13.17 0.30
CA PHE A 23 -18.15 12.85 -0.40
C PHE A 23 -17.42 11.80 0.45
N LEU A 24 -17.71 10.52 0.21
CA LEU A 24 -16.80 9.44 0.52
C LEU A 24 -15.65 9.59 -0.47
N ASP A 25 -14.69 10.45 -0.14
CA ASP A 25 -13.41 10.52 -0.81
C ASP A 25 -12.65 9.23 -0.48
N GLY A 26 -13.10 8.13 -1.09
CA GLY A 26 -12.36 6.89 -1.11
C GLY A 26 -11.12 7.14 -1.94
N LYS A 27 -9.99 7.44 -1.27
CA LYS A 27 -8.69 7.58 -1.92
C LYS A 27 -8.47 6.37 -2.80
N GLU A 28 -8.58 6.55 -4.11
CA GLU A 28 -8.46 5.46 -5.09
C GLU A 28 -7.08 4.82 -4.92
N LYS A 29 -7.04 3.51 -4.64
CA LYS A 29 -5.77 2.80 -4.48
C LYS A 29 -4.96 2.95 -5.77
N LYS A 30 -3.74 3.45 -5.67
CA LYS A 30 -2.83 3.56 -6.81
C LYS A 30 -2.65 2.19 -7.46
N LYS A 31 -2.76 2.14 -8.79
CA LYS A 31 -2.50 0.92 -9.56
C LYS A 31 -1.01 0.78 -9.86
N PRO A 32 -0.45 -0.44 -9.84
CA PRO A 32 0.94 -0.65 -10.24
C PRO A 32 1.15 -0.25 -11.70
N LYS A 33 2.31 0.32 -12.02
CA LYS A 33 2.66 0.75 -13.39
C LYS A 33 2.65 -0.40 -14.40
N ASN A 34 3.03 -1.60 -13.96
CA ASN A 34 3.04 -2.83 -14.75
C ASN A 34 2.21 -3.85 -13.98
N ASP A 35 0.93 -3.98 -14.32
CA ASP A 35 0.01 -4.89 -13.63
C ASP A 35 0.15 -6.32 -14.17
N VAL A 36 1.13 -7.05 -13.62
CA VAL A 36 1.37 -8.45 -14.00
C VAL A 36 0.34 -9.41 -13.42
N CYS A 37 -0.30 -9.05 -12.31
CA CYS A 37 -1.31 -9.89 -11.69
C CYS A 37 -2.62 -9.93 -12.47
N SER A 38 -2.88 -8.96 -13.31
CA SER A 38 -4.03 -8.95 -14.24
C SER A 38 -3.77 -9.75 -15.53
N ALA A 39 -2.54 -10.21 -15.77
CA ALA A 39 -2.22 -11.03 -16.94
C ALA A 39 -2.82 -12.44 -16.80
N SER A 40 -3.14 -13.08 -17.93
CA SER A 40 -3.67 -14.46 -17.96
C SER A 40 -2.67 -15.50 -17.39
N THR A 41 -1.38 -15.21 -17.48
CA THR A 41 -0.30 -16.04 -16.97
C THR A 41 0.71 -15.23 -16.16
N PRO A 42 0.38 -14.77 -14.94
CA PRO A 42 1.27 -13.92 -14.16
C PRO A 42 2.66 -14.53 -13.92
N GLY A 43 2.71 -15.86 -13.73
CA GLY A 43 3.96 -16.60 -13.52
C GLY A 43 4.94 -16.63 -14.70
N SER A 44 4.52 -16.18 -15.90
CA SER A 44 5.38 -16.17 -17.09
C SER A 44 6.61 -15.26 -16.96
N ILE A 45 6.56 -14.26 -16.09
CA ILE A 45 7.71 -13.38 -15.81
C ILE A 45 8.75 -14.03 -14.89
N CYS A 46 8.41 -15.17 -14.22
CA CYS A 46 9.27 -15.78 -13.23
C CYS A 46 10.42 -16.55 -13.93
N ASN A 47 11.60 -15.98 -13.84
CA ASN A 47 12.85 -16.56 -14.32
C ASN A 47 13.97 -16.27 -13.28
N VAL A 48 15.16 -16.77 -13.53
CA VAL A 48 16.30 -16.60 -12.60
C VAL A 48 16.58 -15.12 -12.31
N ALA A 49 16.49 -14.26 -13.33
CA ALA A 49 16.78 -12.83 -13.19
C ALA A 49 15.73 -12.06 -12.36
N ASN A 50 14.50 -12.59 -12.25
CA ASN A 50 13.41 -11.96 -11.52
C ASN A 50 13.08 -12.69 -10.21
N THR A 51 13.79 -13.76 -9.87
CA THR A 51 13.53 -14.56 -8.67
C THR A 51 14.40 -14.06 -7.53
N CYS A 52 13.76 -13.71 -6.43
CA CYS A 52 14.38 -13.18 -5.23
C CYS A 52 14.42 -14.25 -4.13
N GLY A 53 15.58 -14.41 -3.53
CA GLY A 53 15.78 -15.38 -2.46
C GLY A 53 15.76 -16.85 -2.94
N SER A 54 15.92 -17.75 -1.99
CA SER A 54 15.91 -19.20 -2.19
C SER A 54 15.50 -19.90 -0.90
N ALA A 55 15.49 -21.24 -0.88
CA ALA A 55 15.26 -21.99 0.35
C ALA A 55 16.36 -21.74 1.41
N ALA A 56 17.56 -21.34 0.99
CA ALA A 56 18.72 -21.10 1.86
C ALA A 56 18.99 -19.61 2.14
N SER A 57 18.37 -18.69 1.39
CA SER A 57 18.60 -17.25 1.52
C SER A 57 17.29 -16.48 1.45
N ALA A 58 17.07 -15.56 2.40
CA ALA A 58 15.90 -14.71 2.38
C ALA A 58 15.90 -13.78 1.15
N CYS A 59 14.71 -13.46 0.66
CA CYS A 59 14.51 -12.35 -0.26
C CYS A 59 14.43 -11.06 0.57
N GLU A 60 15.38 -10.17 0.42
CA GLU A 60 15.30 -8.85 1.06
C GLU A 60 14.58 -7.87 0.15
N VAL A 61 13.67 -7.10 0.72
CA VAL A 61 12.94 -6.04 0.03
C VAL A 61 13.14 -4.74 0.79
N ASP A 62 13.79 -3.78 0.16
CA ASP A 62 14.04 -2.46 0.74
C ASP A 62 12.87 -1.53 0.47
N ILE A 63 12.32 -0.95 1.53
CA ILE A 63 11.20 -0.02 1.49
C ILE A 63 11.73 1.38 1.71
N LYS A 64 11.42 2.28 0.77
CA LYS A 64 11.82 3.69 0.84
C LYS A 64 10.65 4.61 0.57
N ARG A 65 10.71 5.78 1.18
CA ARG A 65 9.91 6.92 0.75
C ARG A 65 10.63 7.60 -0.42
N GLU A 66 9.89 7.79 -1.51
CA GLU A 66 10.40 8.42 -2.73
C GLU A 66 9.74 9.80 -2.92
N GLY A 67 10.51 10.85 -2.71
CA GLY A 67 10.03 12.23 -2.93
C GLY A 67 8.76 12.59 -2.16
N GLY A 68 7.81 13.23 -2.82
CA GLY A 68 6.60 13.81 -2.22
C GLY A 68 5.65 12.79 -1.58
N ASP A 69 4.91 12.08 -2.42
CA ASP A 69 3.79 11.21 -2.03
C ASP A 69 3.94 9.77 -2.53
N SER A 70 5.16 9.35 -2.87
CA SER A 70 5.46 8.01 -3.39
C SER A 70 6.29 7.20 -2.41
N ALA A 71 6.14 5.87 -2.49
CA ALA A 71 6.98 4.90 -1.79
C ALA A 71 7.47 3.83 -2.77
N SER A 72 8.56 3.15 -2.44
CA SER A 72 9.09 2.06 -3.25
C SER A 72 9.35 0.81 -2.43
N ALA A 73 9.14 -0.34 -3.07
CA ALA A 73 9.56 -1.65 -2.61
C ALA A 73 10.53 -2.23 -3.67
N THR A 74 11.79 -2.39 -3.29
CA THR A 74 12.83 -2.84 -4.22
C THR A 74 13.43 -4.17 -3.72
N PRO A 75 13.22 -5.29 -4.44
CA PRO A 75 13.80 -6.57 -4.06
C PRO A 75 15.31 -6.56 -4.30
N ASN A 76 16.04 -7.31 -3.48
CA ASN A 76 17.49 -7.53 -3.63
C ASN A 76 17.79 -8.50 -4.79
N ILE A 77 17.53 -8.02 -6.00
CA ILE A 77 17.83 -8.69 -7.27
C ILE A 77 18.71 -7.73 -8.08
N PRO A 78 19.75 -8.20 -8.77
CA PRO A 78 20.57 -7.35 -9.62
C PRO A 78 19.72 -6.53 -10.61
N HIS A 79 19.95 -5.22 -10.66
CA HIS A 79 19.26 -4.27 -11.52
C HIS A 79 17.74 -4.12 -11.29
N ALA A 80 17.21 -4.56 -10.15
CA ALA A 80 15.82 -4.35 -9.80
C ALA A 80 15.49 -2.86 -9.74
N LYS A 81 14.36 -2.49 -10.35
CA LYS A 81 13.79 -1.13 -10.26
C LYS A 81 12.81 -1.06 -9.11
N SER A 82 12.60 0.15 -8.61
CA SER A 82 11.55 0.44 -7.62
C SER A 82 10.19 -0.06 -8.10
N ASN A 83 9.50 -0.80 -7.24
CA ASN A 83 8.18 -1.40 -7.48
C ASN A 83 8.12 -2.36 -8.69
N ALA A 84 9.28 -2.84 -9.17
CA ALA A 84 9.29 -3.86 -10.22
C ALA A 84 8.70 -5.17 -9.70
N PRO A 85 7.85 -5.84 -10.49
CA PRO A 85 7.36 -7.16 -10.14
C PRO A 85 8.50 -8.18 -10.01
N PHE A 86 8.43 -9.04 -9.00
CA PHE A 86 9.42 -10.08 -8.77
C PHE A 86 8.76 -11.40 -8.35
N CYS A 87 9.54 -12.46 -8.37
CA CYS A 87 9.08 -13.79 -8.00
C CYS A 87 9.80 -14.30 -6.76
N VAL A 88 9.11 -15.11 -5.97
CA VAL A 88 9.68 -15.93 -4.90
C VAL A 88 9.13 -17.35 -5.01
N LYS A 89 9.87 -18.36 -4.58
CA LYS A 89 9.35 -19.73 -4.45
C LYS A 89 8.56 -19.86 -3.16
N ALA A 90 7.50 -20.67 -3.17
CA ALA A 90 6.77 -21.01 -1.95
C ALA A 90 7.71 -21.61 -0.90
N GLY A 91 7.66 -21.10 0.32
CA GLY A 91 8.57 -21.45 1.41
C GLY A 91 9.75 -20.47 1.57
N THR A 92 9.96 -19.54 0.65
CA THR A 92 11.01 -18.52 0.80
C THR A 92 10.62 -17.51 1.89
N THR A 93 11.58 -17.16 2.75
CA THR A 93 11.46 -16.07 3.69
C THR A 93 11.66 -14.74 2.94
N ILE A 94 10.73 -13.80 3.11
CA ILE A 94 10.86 -12.42 2.63
C ILE A 94 11.12 -11.54 3.85
N THR A 95 12.17 -10.73 3.78
CA THR A 95 12.50 -9.74 4.81
C THR A 95 12.27 -8.35 4.26
N PHE A 96 11.25 -7.69 4.77
CA PHE A 96 10.98 -6.28 4.49
C PHE A 96 11.75 -5.41 5.48
N ARG A 97 12.47 -4.43 4.97
CA ARG A 97 13.25 -3.49 5.80
C ARG A 97 13.27 -2.11 5.17
N SER A 98 13.71 -1.10 5.91
CA SER A 98 14.11 0.18 5.36
C SER A 98 15.58 0.42 5.66
N THR A 99 16.36 0.80 4.65
CA THR A 99 17.75 1.25 4.80
C THR A 99 17.83 2.75 5.11
N SER A 100 16.72 3.47 4.95
CA SER A 100 16.63 4.90 5.30
C SER A 100 16.33 5.04 6.78
N LYS A 101 17.18 5.76 7.50
CA LYS A 101 16.95 6.10 8.93
C LYS A 101 15.61 6.83 9.07
N ASP A 102 14.98 6.64 10.20
CA ASP A 102 13.72 7.30 10.57
C ASP A 102 12.54 7.01 9.63
N THR A 103 12.65 5.96 8.80
CA THR A 103 11.57 5.55 7.91
C THR A 103 10.82 4.37 8.49
N GLY A 104 9.55 4.59 8.79
CA GLY A 104 8.58 3.53 9.06
C GLY A 104 7.82 3.14 7.79
N PHE A 105 7.37 1.90 7.70
CA PHE A 105 6.58 1.43 6.56
C PHE A 105 5.38 0.60 6.97
N VAL A 106 4.40 0.56 6.06
CA VAL A 106 3.27 -0.36 6.09
C VAL A 106 3.10 -0.97 4.70
N LEU A 107 2.87 -2.28 4.67
CA LEU A 107 2.51 -3.02 3.46
C LEU A 107 1.11 -3.57 3.68
N ASP A 108 0.18 -3.27 2.79
CA ASP A 108 -1.22 -3.73 2.86
C ASP A 108 -1.55 -4.61 1.66
N PHE A 109 -1.79 -5.90 1.92
CA PHE A 109 -2.16 -6.91 0.93
C PHE A 109 -3.68 -6.97 0.69
N GLY A 110 -4.47 -6.11 1.35
CA GLY A 110 -5.92 -6.10 1.22
C GLY A 110 -6.54 -7.41 1.72
N THR A 111 -7.31 -8.07 0.87
CA THR A 111 -8.03 -9.30 1.25
C THR A 111 -7.24 -10.58 0.96
N SER A 112 -6.10 -10.50 0.29
CA SER A 112 -5.35 -11.67 -0.18
C SER A 112 -3.87 -11.54 0.17
N SER A 113 -3.43 -12.28 1.18
CA SER A 113 -2.04 -12.31 1.63
C SER A 113 -1.39 -13.67 1.38
N PRO A 114 -0.13 -13.71 0.89
CA PRO A 114 0.64 -14.95 0.78
C PRO A 114 1.15 -15.48 2.12
N PHE A 115 0.98 -14.70 3.18
CA PHE A 115 1.48 -14.98 4.51
C PHE A 115 0.37 -15.44 5.46
N ASP A 116 0.73 -16.16 6.52
CA ASP A 116 -0.22 -16.51 7.59
C ASP A 116 -0.38 -15.40 8.61
N SER A 117 0.49 -14.40 8.59
CA SER A 117 0.57 -13.31 9.57
C SER A 117 -0.42 -12.16 9.35
N GLY A 118 -1.43 -12.37 8.50
CA GLY A 118 -2.43 -11.34 8.21
C GLY A 118 -2.17 -10.59 6.91
N THR A 119 -2.91 -9.50 6.71
CA THR A 119 -2.91 -8.73 5.45
C THR A 119 -2.04 -7.48 5.51
N ALA A 120 -1.66 -7.02 6.70
CA ALA A 120 -0.83 -5.85 6.89
C ALA A 120 0.48 -6.20 7.62
N ILE A 121 1.59 -5.64 7.13
CA ILE A 121 2.93 -5.76 7.72
C ILE A 121 3.42 -4.35 8.03
N THR A 122 3.87 -4.11 9.25
CA THR A 122 4.43 -2.82 9.68
C THR A 122 5.84 -3.00 10.20
N GLY A 123 6.75 -2.12 9.79
CA GLY A 123 8.14 -2.16 10.20
C GLY A 123 8.82 -0.80 10.04
N GLY A 124 10.14 -0.80 10.08
CA GLY A 124 10.95 0.41 9.94
C GLY A 124 12.43 0.09 9.81
N ALA A 125 13.26 1.13 9.86
CA ALA A 125 14.73 1.01 9.78
C ALA A 125 15.29 0.09 10.88
N ASP A 126 14.79 0.24 12.11
CA ASP A 126 15.21 -0.54 13.28
C ASP A 126 14.34 -1.79 13.52
N ARG A 127 13.36 -2.03 12.67
CA ARG A 127 12.40 -3.14 12.78
C ARG A 127 12.15 -3.82 11.44
N PRO A 128 13.12 -4.57 10.91
CA PRO A 128 12.86 -5.43 9.75
C PRO A 128 11.85 -6.51 10.13
N VAL A 129 11.02 -6.91 9.16
CA VAL A 129 9.99 -7.92 9.36
C VAL A 129 10.20 -9.06 8.38
N SER A 130 10.38 -10.26 8.91
CA SER A 130 10.56 -11.48 8.11
C SER A 130 9.29 -12.33 8.16
N VAL A 131 8.80 -12.72 6.98
CA VAL A 131 7.61 -13.54 6.79
C VAL A 131 7.87 -14.61 5.73
N VAL A 132 7.20 -15.75 5.84
CA VAL A 132 7.35 -16.86 4.87
C VAL A 132 6.23 -16.80 3.85
N ALA A 133 6.57 -16.71 2.56
CA ALA A 133 5.62 -16.78 1.47
C ALA A 133 5.14 -18.24 1.28
N LYS A 134 3.92 -18.55 1.70
CA LYS A 134 3.40 -19.93 1.71
C LYS A 134 2.44 -20.24 0.58
N LYS A 135 1.58 -19.28 0.22
CA LYS A 135 0.48 -19.51 -0.72
C LYS A 135 0.91 -19.10 -2.13
N PRO A 136 0.98 -20.04 -3.10
CA PRO A 136 1.22 -19.68 -4.50
C PRO A 136 0.15 -18.72 -5.04
N GLY A 137 0.56 -17.78 -5.87
CA GLY A 137 -0.34 -16.78 -6.44
C GLY A 137 0.37 -15.50 -6.85
N CYS A 138 -0.37 -14.57 -7.44
CA CYS A 138 0.08 -13.22 -7.73
C CYS A 138 -0.54 -12.24 -6.74
N TYR A 139 0.27 -11.39 -6.14
CA TYR A 139 -0.13 -10.50 -5.06
C TYR A 139 0.20 -9.06 -5.39
N THR A 140 -0.83 -8.22 -5.35
CA THR A 140 -0.68 -6.76 -5.38
C THR A 140 -0.81 -6.24 -3.96
N TYR A 141 0.08 -5.37 -3.56
CA TYR A 141 0.05 -4.77 -2.23
C TYR A 141 0.36 -3.27 -2.30
N SER A 142 -0.24 -2.52 -1.39
CA SER A 142 0.10 -1.12 -1.20
C SER A 142 1.35 -1.00 -0.34
N VAL A 143 2.25 -0.12 -0.72
CA VAL A 143 3.48 0.22 0.01
C VAL A 143 3.32 1.63 0.53
N GLY A 144 3.27 1.78 1.85
CA GLY A 144 3.31 3.08 2.50
C GLY A 144 4.64 3.26 3.23
N ALA A 145 5.29 4.40 3.06
CA ALA A 145 6.51 4.74 3.78
C ALA A 145 6.45 6.17 4.32
N CYS A 146 6.74 6.33 5.60
CA CYS A 146 6.72 7.62 6.29
C CYS A 146 8.07 7.90 6.91
N THR A 147 8.59 9.11 6.69
CA THR A 147 9.82 9.57 7.34
C THR A 147 9.44 10.53 8.47
N ALA A 148 9.90 10.25 9.68
CA ALA A 148 9.82 11.18 10.79
C ALA A 148 10.72 12.39 10.52
N GLY A 149 10.25 13.59 10.76
CA GLY A 149 11.13 14.75 10.53
C GLY A 149 10.49 16.12 10.61
N THR A 150 9.18 16.20 10.68
CA THR A 150 8.45 17.45 10.94
C THR A 150 7.16 17.15 11.69
N ILE A 151 6.46 18.18 12.14
CA ILE A 151 5.23 18.10 12.96
C ILE A 151 4.17 17.13 12.40
N TYR A 152 4.19 16.80 11.11
CA TYR A 152 3.17 15.97 10.46
C TYR A 152 3.69 14.67 9.86
N GLY A 153 4.98 14.35 9.98
CA GLY A 153 5.56 13.22 9.23
C GLY A 153 5.33 13.34 7.72
N MET A 154 6.21 12.79 6.93
CA MET A 154 6.07 12.81 5.47
C MET A 154 5.84 11.37 5.00
N CYS A 155 4.66 11.10 4.47
CA CYS A 155 4.30 9.78 3.98
C CYS A 155 4.17 9.76 2.46
N GLY A 156 4.67 8.71 1.86
CA GLY A 156 4.42 8.37 0.48
C GLY A 156 3.77 6.99 0.38
N ASP A 157 3.00 6.75 -0.65
CA ASP A 157 2.38 5.46 -0.93
C ASP A 157 2.45 5.11 -2.42
N ASP A 158 2.54 3.80 -2.74
CA ASP A 158 2.50 3.29 -4.12
C ASP A 158 2.02 1.83 -4.12
N ALA A 159 1.88 1.25 -5.30
CA ALA A 159 1.51 -0.15 -5.45
C ALA A 159 2.68 -0.98 -6.01
N ALA A 160 2.88 -2.16 -5.47
CA ALA A 160 3.88 -3.12 -5.90
C ALA A 160 3.26 -4.52 -6.05
N GLN A 161 3.97 -5.41 -6.74
CA GLN A 161 3.50 -6.77 -7.00
C GLN A 161 4.61 -7.79 -6.84
N PHE A 162 4.25 -8.98 -6.39
CA PHE A 162 5.12 -10.14 -6.51
C PHE A 162 4.33 -11.44 -6.71
N ILE A 163 5.02 -12.46 -7.21
CA ILE A 163 4.46 -13.75 -7.52
C ILE A 163 5.10 -14.80 -6.62
N VAL A 164 4.28 -15.58 -5.94
CA VAL A 164 4.73 -16.79 -5.25
C VAL A 164 4.52 -17.95 -6.20
N SER A 165 5.61 -18.49 -6.74
CA SER A 165 5.56 -19.69 -7.57
C SER A 165 5.45 -20.96 -6.70
N GLY A 166 4.83 -22.01 -7.24
CA GLY A 166 4.82 -23.32 -6.60
C GLY A 166 6.23 -23.86 -6.36
N LYS A 167 6.31 -24.91 -5.55
CA LYS A 167 7.56 -25.63 -5.30
C LYS A 167 8.04 -26.35 -6.54
#